data_4b7047b12f99f09c3b0eee404be0a2ea
#
_entry.id   4b7047b12f99f09c3b0eee404be0a2ea
#
_cell.length_a   1.000
_cell.length_b   1.000
_cell.length_c   1.000
_cell.angle_alpha   90.00
_cell.angle_beta   90.00
_cell.angle_gamma   90.00
#
_symmetry.space_group_name_H-M   'P 1'
#
loop_
_entity.id
_entity.type
_entity.pdbx_description
1 polymer ?
#
loop_
_entity_poly.entity_id
_entity_poly.type
_entity_poly.pdbx_seq_one_letter_code
_entity_poly.pdbx_strand_id
1 'polypeptide(L)'
;FETNNDFSFNIDNKFKIKNLEINSSILIDSSQLKKNNLISKNLIEINDLIDLRDHKIKASYVNKKLSLEGKGQVKFQNKYEIIKYELINEGSDLDLVSNIELSEFDIKNQNLIREYLPKTKDILNLKNHKIKLNYKDNILSLKGSGKIKLDKEFNKVGYFFSTKNKRYNFETDLEINDTPIKIDFINYEKDKNLNSQLKINGNYNKKFGLDFKKISLLSKNNNLIVNDLTLDKNNKLMKVDKIDLDYFDNSNVKNKFVLERNKNNNYELNGSTFNADTIITNLLESKDDQQLDIFRESININLNLSEVYIDNDNIVNNLNGKLRIVDSKLDQANIFAVFDNDNNFKFTINTKNGEKITTLFSSRAEPLVKRYKFIKGFEDSDEGYLDFYSSKKNNISNSKLVIDNFKVKEIPVLAKLLSLASLQGIADLLTGEGIRFTDFEMNFTNKDKLMTIEELYAIGPAISILIEGYIEENNLISLRGTLVPATTINRSIASIPLIGNLLVGKKVGEGVFGVSFKVKGPLKKLETTVNPLKTLTPRFITRTLEKIKKN
;
A
#
# COMPACT_ATOMS: atom_id res chain seq x y z
N PHE A 1 -59.71 -6.08 -10.47
CA PHE A 1 -59.48 -4.87 -11.27
C PHE A 1 -60.82 -4.16 -11.45
N GLU A 2 -60.98 -2.97 -10.89
CA GLU A 2 -62.17 -2.14 -10.98
C GLU A 2 -61.77 -0.79 -11.61
N THR A 3 -62.63 -0.23 -12.49
CA THR A 3 -62.44 1.09 -13.08
C THR A 3 -63.72 1.88 -13.08
N ASN A 4 -63.60 3.17 -12.78
CA ASN A 4 -64.64 4.16 -13.00
C ASN A 4 -64.06 5.23 -13.94
N ASN A 5 -64.73 5.48 -15.07
CA ASN A 5 -64.22 6.33 -16.14
C ASN A 5 -65.27 7.40 -16.50
N ASP A 6 -64.84 8.64 -16.50
CA ASP A 6 -65.56 9.78 -17.03
C ASP A 6 -64.88 10.29 -18.28
N PHE A 7 -65.61 10.51 -19.36
CA PHE A 7 -65.02 11.07 -20.59
C PHE A 7 -65.91 12.12 -21.21
N SER A 8 -65.29 13.12 -21.79
CA SER A 8 -65.94 14.16 -22.58
C SER A 8 -65.16 14.40 -23.87
N PHE A 9 -65.87 14.78 -24.93
CA PHE A 9 -65.27 15.11 -26.21
C PHE A 9 -66.22 15.98 -27.05
N ASN A 10 -65.64 16.71 -28.01
CA ASN A 10 -66.40 17.43 -29.03
C ASN A 10 -66.23 16.73 -30.38
N ILE A 11 -67.27 16.79 -31.21
CA ILE A 11 -67.23 16.26 -32.60
C ILE A 11 -67.27 17.46 -33.54
N ASP A 12 -66.32 17.53 -34.50
CA ASP A 12 -66.31 18.57 -35.53
C ASP A 12 -67.22 18.21 -36.71
N ASN A 13 -67.42 19.18 -37.60
CA ASN A 13 -68.27 19.00 -38.79
C ASN A 13 -67.79 17.92 -39.75
N LYS A 14 -66.62 17.29 -39.51
CA LYS A 14 -66.05 16.16 -40.27
C LYS A 14 -66.08 14.86 -39.46
N PHE A 15 -66.91 14.82 -38.41
CA PHE A 15 -67.04 13.67 -37.48
C PHE A 15 -65.73 13.24 -36.79
N LYS A 16 -64.78 14.19 -36.62
CA LYS A 16 -63.54 13.91 -35.88
C LYS A 16 -63.70 14.33 -34.44
N ILE A 17 -63.29 13.45 -33.52
CA ILE A 17 -63.25 13.72 -32.11
C ILE A 17 -62.19 14.80 -31.84
N LYS A 18 -62.54 15.86 -31.10
CA LYS A 18 -61.70 16.92 -30.61
C LYS A 18 -61.90 17.12 -29.12
N ASN A 19 -60.88 17.67 -28.45
CA ASN A 19 -60.94 17.98 -27.02
C ASN A 19 -61.35 16.75 -26.19
N LEU A 20 -60.79 15.58 -26.51
CA LEU A 20 -61.02 14.36 -25.72
C LEU A 20 -60.43 14.52 -24.32
N GLU A 21 -61.27 14.37 -23.33
CA GLU A 21 -60.87 14.34 -21.93
C GLU A 21 -61.34 13.02 -21.33
N ILE A 22 -60.43 12.34 -20.61
CA ILE A 22 -60.74 11.07 -19.93
C ILE A 22 -60.19 11.18 -18.51
N ASN A 23 -61.03 10.94 -17.52
CA ASN A 23 -60.66 10.80 -16.13
C ASN A 23 -61.03 9.40 -15.64
N SER A 24 -60.06 8.67 -15.08
CA SER A 24 -60.25 7.30 -14.65
C SER A 24 -59.77 7.10 -13.22
N SER A 25 -60.54 6.38 -12.42
CA SER A 25 -60.13 5.85 -11.12
C SER A 25 -60.02 4.33 -11.25
N ILE A 26 -58.84 3.81 -10.99
CA ILE A 26 -58.50 2.40 -11.23
C ILE A 26 -58.08 1.78 -9.90
N LEU A 27 -58.69 0.65 -9.54
CA LEU A 27 -58.32 -0.18 -8.41
C LEU A 27 -57.74 -1.49 -8.92
N ILE A 28 -56.55 -1.86 -8.47
CA ILE A 28 -55.87 -3.11 -8.82
C ILE A 28 -55.59 -3.85 -7.53
N ASP A 29 -56.26 -4.95 -7.28
CA ASP A 29 -56.02 -5.81 -6.10
C ASP A 29 -54.70 -6.55 -6.25
N SER A 30 -54.46 -7.16 -7.42
CA SER A 30 -53.20 -7.80 -7.78
C SER A 30 -53.00 -7.81 -9.30
N SER A 31 -51.75 -7.61 -9.73
CA SER A 31 -51.37 -7.67 -11.15
C SER A 31 -49.87 -7.94 -11.29
N GLN A 32 -49.50 -8.41 -12.47
CA GLN A 32 -48.09 -8.58 -12.85
C GLN A 32 -47.78 -7.70 -14.04
N LEU A 33 -46.73 -6.87 -13.90
CA LEU A 33 -46.19 -6.07 -14.99
C LEU A 33 -44.93 -6.69 -15.54
N LYS A 34 -44.87 -6.86 -16.87
CA LYS A 34 -43.63 -7.28 -17.50
C LYS A 34 -42.61 -6.17 -17.47
N LYS A 35 -41.39 -6.50 -17.03
CA LYS A 35 -40.26 -5.59 -17.00
C LYS A 35 -40.00 -5.01 -18.39
N ASN A 36 -40.02 -3.70 -18.52
CA ASN A 36 -39.68 -3.04 -19.76
C ASN A 36 -38.20 -2.64 -19.83
N ASN A 37 -37.70 -2.19 -20.99
CA ASN A 37 -36.30 -1.83 -21.23
C ASN A 37 -35.80 -0.67 -20.35
N LEU A 38 -36.66 0.22 -19.85
CA LEU A 38 -36.30 1.32 -18.94
C LEU A 38 -35.89 0.79 -17.56
N ILE A 39 -36.65 -0.18 -17.04
CA ILE A 39 -36.40 -0.82 -15.76
C ILE A 39 -35.20 -1.78 -15.85
N SER A 40 -35.11 -2.57 -16.94
CA SER A 40 -34.08 -3.60 -17.09
C SER A 40 -32.66 -3.04 -17.28
N LYS A 41 -32.52 -1.84 -17.84
CA LYS A 41 -31.20 -1.24 -18.07
C LYS A 41 -30.54 -0.62 -16.83
N ASN A 42 -31.37 -0.26 -15.83
CA ASN A 42 -30.90 0.61 -14.74
C ASN A 42 -31.08 -0.01 -13.34
N LEU A 43 -31.79 -1.13 -13.21
CA LEU A 43 -32.01 -1.78 -11.92
C LEU A 43 -31.48 -3.23 -11.97
N ILE A 44 -30.56 -3.54 -11.08
CA ILE A 44 -29.90 -4.85 -10.95
C ILE A 44 -30.84 -5.81 -10.25
N GLU A 45 -31.08 -6.99 -10.85
CA GLU A 45 -31.75 -8.16 -10.25
C GLU A 45 -33.20 -7.98 -9.78
N ILE A 46 -34.06 -7.35 -10.57
CA ILE A 46 -35.51 -7.47 -10.42
C ILE A 46 -36.00 -8.56 -11.38
N ASN A 47 -36.91 -9.40 -10.90
CA ASN A 47 -37.55 -10.44 -11.71
C ASN A 47 -38.15 -9.88 -13.00
N ASP A 48 -38.26 -10.69 -14.05
CA ASP A 48 -38.87 -10.26 -15.32
C ASP A 48 -40.33 -9.83 -15.19
N LEU A 49 -41.02 -10.31 -14.16
CA LEU A 49 -42.37 -9.90 -13.76
C LEU A 49 -42.30 -9.14 -12.42
N ILE A 50 -42.95 -7.98 -12.37
CA ILE A 50 -43.09 -7.14 -11.19
C ILE A 50 -44.48 -7.34 -10.64
N ASP A 51 -44.60 -7.92 -9.45
CA ASP A 51 -45.89 -8.11 -8.77
C ASP A 51 -46.32 -6.78 -8.14
N LEU A 52 -47.55 -6.36 -8.49
CA LEU A 52 -48.25 -5.20 -7.94
C LEU A 52 -49.39 -5.68 -7.05
N ARG A 53 -49.65 -4.94 -5.96
CA ARG A 53 -50.74 -5.21 -5.04
C ARG A 53 -51.35 -3.91 -4.50
N ASP A 54 -52.67 -3.92 -4.31
CA ASP A 54 -53.44 -2.85 -3.67
C ASP A 54 -53.19 -1.47 -4.30
N HIS A 55 -53.09 -1.37 -5.64
CA HIS A 55 -52.89 -0.12 -6.34
C HIS A 55 -54.18 0.68 -6.52
N LYS A 56 -54.13 1.95 -6.13
CA LYS A 56 -55.14 2.97 -6.43
C LYS A 56 -54.52 3.97 -7.36
N ILE A 57 -55.08 4.10 -8.58
CA ILE A 57 -54.53 4.93 -9.64
C ILE A 57 -55.60 5.93 -10.08
N LYS A 58 -55.23 7.22 -10.16
CA LYS A 58 -56.00 8.25 -10.85
C LYS A 58 -55.32 8.54 -12.17
N ALA A 59 -56.03 8.44 -13.26
CA ALA A 59 -55.53 8.72 -14.60
C ALA A 59 -56.34 9.86 -15.21
N SER A 60 -55.67 10.82 -15.80
CA SER A 60 -56.29 11.91 -16.55
C SER A 60 -55.62 12.10 -17.90
N TYR A 61 -56.40 12.16 -18.96
CA TYR A 61 -55.94 12.43 -20.31
C TYR A 61 -56.67 13.65 -20.84
N VAL A 62 -55.98 14.78 -20.98
CA VAL A 62 -56.50 16.07 -21.42
C VAL A 62 -55.49 16.71 -22.37
N ASN A 63 -55.94 17.19 -23.52
CA ASN A 63 -55.12 17.89 -24.51
C ASN A 63 -53.82 17.12 -24.92
N LYS A 64 -53.95 15.81 -25.14
CA LYS A 64 -52.81 14.90 -25.45
C LYS A 64 -51.81 14.70 -24.33
N LYS A 65 -52.10 15.16 -23.14
CA LYS A 65 -51.29 14.98 -21.93
C LYS A 65 -51.93 13.89 -21.07
N LEU A 66 -51.16 12.84 -20.77
CA LEU A 66 -51.53 11.79 -19.82
C LEU A 66 -50.88 12.09 -18.48
N SER A 67 -51.71 12.16 -17.42
CA SER A 67 -51.22 12.26 -16.04
C SER A 67 -51.71 11.05 -15.26
N LEU A 68 -50.82 10.39 -14.53
CA LEU A 68 -51.13 9.29 -13.65
C LEU A 68 -50.64 9.61 -12.25
N GLU A 69 -51.47 9.46 -11.24
CA GLU A 69 -51.12 9.48 -9.82
C GLU A 69 -51.50 8.14 -9.21
N GLY A 70 -50.55 7.46 -8.57
CA GLY A 70 -50.81 6.13 -8.02
C GLY A 70 -50.12 5.89 -6.68
N LYS A 71 -50.75 5.02 -5.89
CA LYS A 71 -50.22 4.48 -4.64
C LYS A 71 -50.59 3.00 -4.55
N GLY A 72 -49.65 2.16 -4.15
CA GLY A 72 -49.86 0.74 -3.96
C GLY A 72 -48.61 0.06 -3.38
N GLN A 73 -48.51 -1.22 -3.61
CA GLN A 73 -47.39 -2.05 -3.18
C GLN A 73 -46.74 -2.72 -4.39
N VAL A 74 -45.41 -2.78 -4.38
CA VAL A 74 -44.59 -3.47 -5.37
C VAL A 74 -43.75 -4.51 -4.66
N LYS A 75 -43.71 -5.73 -5.17
CA LYS A 75 -42.87 -6.78 -4.61
C LYS A 75 -41.44 -6.62 -5.09
N PHE A 76 -40.55 -6.30 -4.15
CA PHE A 76 -39.11 -6.34 -4.35
C PHE A 76 -38.54 -7.53 -3.58
N GLN A 77 -37.83 -8.41 -4.28
CA GLN A 77 -37.37 -9.68 -3.72
C GLN A 77 -38.57 -10.48 -3.11
N ASN A 78 -38.59 -10.63 -1.79
CA ASN A 78 -39.60 -11.43 -1.10
C ASN A 78 -40.65 -10.59 -0.35
N LYS A 79 -40.61 -9.26 -0.44
CA LYS A 79 -41.49 -8.35 0.32
C LYS A 79 -42.25 -7.39 -0.58
N TYR A 80 -43.47 -7.08 -0.18
CA TYR A 80 -44.26 -6.00 -0.76
C TYR A 80 -43.91 -4.69 -0.08
N GLU A 81 -43.47 -3.70 -0.87
CA GLU A 81 -43.00 -2.40 -0.42
C GLU A 81 -43.89 -1.28 -0.96
N ILE A 82 -44.08 -0.23 -0.17
CA ILE A 82 -44.99 0.86 -0.52
C ILE A 82 -44.35 1.73 -1.61
N ILE A 83 -45.15 2.01 -2.66
CA ILE A 83 -44.77 2.94 -3.72
C ILE A 83 -45.88 3.98 -3.91
N LYS A 84 -45.46 5.26 -4.08
CA LYS A 84 -46.31 6.35 -4.57
C LYS A 84 -45.63 6.91 -5.79
N TYR A 85 -46.40 7.20 -6.84
CA TYR A 85 -45.82 7.72 -8.08
C TYR A 85 -46.75 8.71 -8.77
N GLU A 86 -46.12 9.65 -9.47
CA GLU A 86 -46.75 10.58 -10.38
C GLU A 86 -46.03 10.47 -11.73
N LEU A 87 -46.81 10.30 -12.81
CA LEU A 87 -46.29 10.19 -14.16
C LEU A 87 -47.03 11.20 -15.04
N ILE A 88 -46.29 11.96 -15.80
CA ILE A 88 -46.82 12.85 -16.81
C ILE A 88 -46.16 12.50 -18.14
N ASN A 89 -46.99 12.27 -19.16
CA ASN A 89 -46.53 12.05 -20.52
C ASN A 89 -47.20 13.07 -21.47
N GLU A 90 -46.40 13.84 -22.18
CA GLU A 90 -46.84 14.81 -23.17
C GLU A 90 -46.01 14.68 -24.44
N GLY A 91 -46.57 14.01 -25.44
CA GLY A 91 -45.84 13.65 -26.67
C GLY A 91 -44.67 12.71 -26.44
N SER A 92 -43.45 13.21 -26.64
CA SER A 92 -42.20 12.47 -26.38
C SER A 92 -41.68 12.60 -24.94
N ASP A 93 -42.24 13.53 -24.18
CA ASP A 93 -41.72 13.93 -22.89
C ASP A 93 -42.38 13.10 -21.78
N LEU A 94 -41.57 12.45 -20.99
CA LEU A 94 -41.98 11.63 -19.87
C LEU A 94 -41.35 12.14 -18.58
N ASP A 95 -42.17 12.63 -17.68
CA ASP A 95 -41.80 12.98 -16.30
C ASP A 95 -42.36 11.93 -15.34
N LEU A 96 -41.50 11.35 -14.51
CA LEU A 96 -41.89 10.39 -13.47
C LEU A 96 -41.25 10.78 -12.14
N VAL A 97 -42.08 10.90 -11.11
CA VAL A 97 -41.65 11.03 -9.72
C VAL A 97 -42.18 9.82 -8.96
N SER A 98 -41.33 9.15 -8.20
CA SER A 98 -41.75 8.02 -7.36
C SER A 98 -41.12 8.09 -5.99
N ASN A 99 -41.91 7.81 -4.95
CA ASN A 99 -41.44 7.65 -3.58
C ASN A 99 -41.63 6.18 -3.18
N ILE A 100 -40.56 5.53 -2.76
CA ILE A 100 -40.53 4.11 -2.41
C ILE A 100 -40.07 3.99 -0.95
N GLU A 101 -40.83 3.25 -0.16
CA GLU A 101 -40.47 2.90 1.21
C GLU A 101 -40.07 1.44 1.26
N LEU A 102 -38.77 1.15 1.34
CA LEU A 102 -38.23 -0.20 1.45
C LEU A 102 -38.08 -0.56 2.92
N SER A 103 -38.77 -1.61 3.36
CA SER A 103 -38.63 -2.15 4.71
C SER A 103 -37.29 -2.91 4.86
N GLU A 104 -36.99 -3.74 3.87
CA GLU A 104 -35.77 -4.55 3.84
C GLU A 104 -35.42 -4.95 2.40
N PHE A 105 -34.13 -4.91 2.06
CA PHE A 105 -33.64 -5.29 0.74
C PHE A 105 -32.19 -5.74 0.81
N ASP A 106 -31.84 -6.81 0.12
CA ASP A 106 -30.49 -7.36 0.09
C ASP A 106 -29.75 -6.97 -1.20
N ILE A 107 -28.51 -6.50 -1.06
CA ILE A 107 -27.64 -6.19 -2.19
C ILE A 107 -26.33 -7.02 -2.09
N LYS A 108 -25.83 -7.43 -3.24
CA LYS A 108 -24.56 -8.14 -3.32
C LYS A 108 -23.40 -7.18 -3.09
N ASN A 109 -22.49 -7.53 -2.17
CA ASN A 109 -21.29 -6.74 -1.91
C ASN A 109 -20.30 -6.87 -3.06
N GLN A 110 -19.57 -5.79 -3.35
CA GLN A 110 -18.56 -5.75 -4.41
C GLN A 110 -17.16 -6.06 -3.83
N ASN A 111 -16.30 -6.71 -4.61
CA ASN A 111 -14.95 -7.05 -4.18
C ASN A 111 -14.12 -5.82 -3.78
N LEU A 112 -14.26 -4.71 -4.50
CA LEU A 112 -13.60 -3.45 -4.17
C LEU A 112 -13.95 -2.93 -2.77
N ILE A 113 -15.21 -3.08 -2.34
CA ILE A 113 -15.65 -2.68 -0.99
C ILE A 113 -14.98 -3.57 0.06
N ARG A 114 -14.84 -4.86 -0.19
CA ARG A 114 -14.21 -5.80 0.74
C ARG A 114 -12.72 -5.59 0.93
N GLU A 115 -12.04 -5.07 -0.06
CA GLU A 115 -10.62 -4.72 0.04
C GLU A 115 -10.38 -3.70 1.17
N TYR A 116 -11.26 -2.69 1.27
CA TYR A 116 -11.17 -1.66 2.30
C TYR A 116 -12.01 -1.94 3.56
N LEU A 117 -13.03 -2.78 3.45
CA LEU A 117 -13.93 -3.20 4.53
C LEU A 117 -13.90 -4.73 4.68
N PRO A 118 -12.81 -5.33 5.18
CA PRO A 118 -12.55 -6.77 5.07
C PRO A 118 -13.53 -7.65 5.86
N LYS A 119 -14.30 -7.09 6.81
CA LYS A 119 -15.30 -7.83 7.60
C LYS A 119 -16.72 -7.71 7.09
N THR A 120 -16.93 -7.02 5.97
CA THR A 120 -18.27 -6.92 5.38
C THR A 120 -18.70 -8.27 4.79
N LYS A 121 -20.00 -8.54 4.90
CA LYS A 121 -20.60 -9.77 4.38
C LYS A 121 -20.72 -9.74 2.85
N ASP A 122 -20.91 -10.93 2.24
CA ASP A 122 -21.19 -11.06 0.80
C ASP A 122 -22.49 -10.40 0.39
N ILE A 123 -23.47 -10.40 1.30
CA ILE A 123 -24.77 -9.77 1.13
C ILE A 123 -24.89 -8.68 2.20
N LEU A 124 -25.14 -7.47 1.75
CA LEU A 124 -25.41 -6.32 2.59
C LEU A 124 -26.93 -6.12 2.67
N ASN A 125 -27.44 -6.08 3.90
CA ASN A 125 -28.85 -5.87 4.15
C ASN A 125 -29.15 -4.37 4.33
N LEU A 126 -30.09 -3.85 3.54
CA LEU A 126 -30.64 -2.51 3.62
C LEU A 126 -31.95 -2.56 4.41
N LYS A 127 -32.18 -1.59 5.32
CA LYS A 127 -33.36 -1.54 6.16
C LYS A 127 -33.93 -0.12 6.29
N ASN A 128 -35.25 -0.02 6.20
CA ASN A 128 -36.01 1.23 6.38
C ASN A 128 -35.51 2.36 5.45
N HIS A 129 -35.37 2.05 4.16
CA HIS A 129 -34.99 3.06 3.18
C HIS A 129 -36.20 3.83 2.66
N LYS A 130 -36.04 5.16 2.59
CA LYS A 130 -36.92 6.07 1.87
C LYS A 130 -36.20 6.55 0.63
N ILE A 131 -36.78 6.23 -0.54
CA ILE A 131 -36.16 6.50 -1.84
C ILE A 131 -37.08 7.39 -2.65
N LYS A 132 -36.55 8.49 -3.16
CA LYS A 132 -37.19 9.33 -4.17
C LYS A 132 -36.50 9.13 -5.50
N LEU A 133 -37.25 8.68 -6.50
CA LEU A 133 -36.82 8.52 -7.88
C LEU A 133 -37.48 9.61 -8.72
N ASN A 134 -36.68 10.29 -9.55
CA ASN A 134 -37.17 11.24 -10.55
C ASN A 134 -36.60 10.85 -11.92
N TYR A 135 -37.45 10.87 -12.92
CA TYR A 135 -37.06 10.77 -14.31
C TYR A 135 -37.64 11.94 -15.08
N LYS A 136 -36.80 12.76 -15.66
CA LYS A 136 -37.17 13.93 -16.45
C LYS A 136 -36.06 14.26 -17.44
N ASP A 137 -36.37 14.69 -18.65
CA ASP A 137 -35.42 15.08 -19.69
C ASP A 137 -34.32 14.03 -19.96
N ASN A 138 -34.70 12.75 -19.95
CA ASN A 138 -33.78 11.62 -20.05
C ASN A 138 -32.74 11.53 -18.92
N ILE A 139 -32.96 12.22 -17.80
CA ILE A 139 -32.15 12.13 -16.59
C ILE A 139 -32.92 11.30 -15.57
N LEU A 140 -32.36 10.14 -15.19
CA LEU A 140 -32.84 9.40 -14.04
C LEU A 140 -32.03 9.84 -12.81
N SER A 141 -32.69 10.24 -11.74
CA SER A 141 -32.06 10.50 -10.45
C SER A 141 -32.76 9.73 -9.33
N LEU A 142 -31.95 9.30 -8.38
CA LEU A 142 -32.40 8.55 -7.21
C LEU A 142 -31.72 9.13 -5.98
N LYS A 143 -32.53 9.54 -4.98
CA LYS A 143 -32.04 9.99 -3.68
C LYS A 143 -32.65 9.11 -2.61
N GLY A 144 -31.82 8.55 -1.75
CA GLY A 144 -32.31 7.68 -0.69
C GLY A 144 -31.56 7.84 0.62
N SER A 145 -32.18 7.41 1.69
CA SER A 145 -31.57 7.28 3.01
C SER A 145 -32.22 6.16 3.80
N GLY A 146 -31.42 5.51 4.65
CA GLY A 146 -31.89 4.39 5.46
C GLY A 146 -30.75 3.84 6.30
N LYS A 147 -30.75 2.54 6.52
CA LYS A 147 -29.72 1.83 7.27
C LYS A 147 -29.15 0.69 6.44
N ILE A 148 -27.84 0.49 6.53
CA ILE A 148 -27.12 -0.61 5.90
C ILE A 148 -26.39 -1.44 6.97
N LYS A 149 -26.44 -2.76 6.86
CA LYS A 149 -25.70 -3.67 7.73
C LYS A 149 -24.39 -4.07 7.04
N LEU A 150 -23.28 -3.50 7.52
CA LEU A 150 -21.95 -3.79 6.98
C LEU A 150 -21.35 -5.05 7.62
N ASP A 151 -21.30 -5.14 8.93
CA ASP A 151 -20.85 -6.32 9.70
C ASP A 151 -21.97 -6.78 10.67
N LYS A 152 -22.02 -6.29 11.88
CA LYS A 152 -22.93 -6.73 12.93
C LYS A 152 -24.10 -5.78 13.10
N GLU A 153 -23.86 -4.48 13.04
CA GLU A 153 -24.82 -3.43 13.32
C GLU A 153 -25.30 -2.72 12.05
N PHE A 154 -26.44 -2.03 12.20
CA PHE A 154 -26.97 -1.18 11.15
C PHE A 154 -26.41 0.23 11.27
N ASN A 155 -25.75 0.70 10.22
CA ASN A 155 -25.20 2.04 10.07
C ASN A 155 -26.11 2.91 9.22
N LYS A 156 -26.19 4.22 9.48
CA LYS A 156 -26.96 5.11 8.64
C LYS A 156 -26.25 5.35 7.32
N VAL A 157 -27.03 5.42 6.25
CA VAL A 157 -26.56 5.74 4.92
C VAL A 157 -27.51 6.69 4.21
N GLY A 158 -26.92 7.70 3.59
CA GLY A 158 -27.59 8.56 2.62
C GLY A 158 -26.88 8.45 1.28
N TYR A 159 -27.62 8.48 0.19
CA TYR A 159 -27.05 8.37 -1.15
C TYR A 159 -27.86 9.15 -2.17
N PHE A 160 -27.13 9.62 -3.19
CA PHE A 160 -27.69 10.19 -4.39
C PHE A 160 -27.03 9.54 -5.60
N PHE A 161 -27.82 9.27 -6.60
CA PHE A 161 -27.35 8.73 -7.88
C PHE A 161 -28.11 9.43 -9.00
N SER A 162 -27.41 9.79 -10.08
CA SER A 162 -28.07 10.26 -11.29
C SER A 162 -27.34 9.79 -12.55
N THR A 163 -28.10 9.60 -13.63
CA THR A 163 -27.56 9.19 -14.92
C THR A 163 -28.02 10.12 -16.02
N LYS A 164 -27.06 10.60 -16.82
CA LYS A 164 -27.28 11.36 -18.05
C LYS A 164 -26.22 10.98 -19.08
N ASN A 165 -26.63 10.61 -20.30
CA ASN A 165 -25.73 10.34 -21.41
C ASN A 165 -24.62 9.32 -21.07
N LYS A 166 -24.96 8.21 -20.41
CA LYS A 166 -24.02 7.15 -19.97
C LYS A 166 -22.97 7.62 -18.94
N ARG A 167 -23.16 8.76 -18.33
CA ARG A 167 -22.41 9.24 -17.17
C ARG A 167 -23.25 9.04 -15.92
N TYR A 168 -22.68 8.48 -14.89
CA TYR A 168 -23.32 8.16 -13.63
C TYR A 168 -22.69 9.00 -12.53
N ASN A 169 -23.42 9.96 -11.97
CA ASN A 169 -22.97 10.71 -10.81
C ASN A 169 -23.46 10.02 -9.55
N PHE A 170 -22.64 10.01 -8.51
CA PHE A 170 -23.00 9.41 -7.24
C PHE A 170 -22.46 10.24 -6.06
N GLU A 171 -23.23 10.22 -4.98
CA GLU A 171 -22.84 10.75 -3.68
C GLU A 171 -23.25 9.73 -2.62
N THR A 172 -22.41 9.56 -1.60
CA THR A 172 -22.69 8.66 -0.48
C THR A 172 -22.22 9.31 0.80
N ASP A 173 -23.05 9.23 1.84
CA ASP A 173 -22.74 9.63 3.21
C ASP A 173 -23.06 8.42 4.11
N LEU A 174 -22.03 7.77 4.65
CA LEU A 174 -22.12 6.51 5.36
C LEU A 174 -21.49 6.61 6.74
N GLU A 175 -22.26 6.34 7.79
CA GLU A 175 -21.73 6.10 9.13
C GLU A 175 -21.10 4.70 9.17
N ILE A 176 -19.91 4.58 9.77
CA ILE A 176 -19.21 3.30 9.95
C ILE A 176 -18.80 3.20 11.42
N ASN A 177 -19.55 2.42 12.20
CA ASN A 177 -19.37 2.33 13.64
C ASN A 177 -18.60 1.07 14.05
N ASP A 178 -19.11 -0.10 13.72
CA ASP A 178 -18.62 -1.41 14.15
C ASP A 178 -17.67 -2.10 13.15
N THR A 179 -17.58 -1.60 11.94
CA THR A 179 -16.82 -2.22 10.85
C THR A 179 -15.42 -1.64 10.77
N PRO A 180 -14.35 -2.46 10.80
CA PRO A 180 -12.99 -1.99 10.57
C PRO A 180 -12.80 -1.54 9.14
N ILE A 181 -12.02 -0.49 8.95
CA ILE A 181 -11.56 -0.01 7.64
C ILE A 181 -10.06 -0.23 7.60
N LYS A 182 -9.55 -0.81 6.50
CA LYS A 182 -8.13 -1.09 6.34
C LYS A 182 -7.62 -0.45 5.04
N ILE A 183 -6.51 0.29 5.14
CA ILE A 183 -5.82 0.90 4.00
C ILE A 183 -4.33 0.55 4.16
N ASP A 184 -3.94 -0.57 3.58
CA ASP A 184 -2.61 -1.17 3.77
C ASP A 184 -1.46 -0.26 3.32
N PHE A 185 -1.66 0.48 2.23
CA PHE A 185 -0.64 1.35 1.66
C PHE A 185 -0.12 2.42 2.64
N ILE A 186 -0.98 2.91 3.53
CA ILE A 186 -0.64 3.91 4.56
C ILE A 186 -0.63 3.32 5.97
N ASN A 187 -0.64 1.99 6.10
CA ASN A 187 -0.69 1.29 7.38
C ASN A 187 -1.82 1.76 8.31
N TYR A 188 -2.98 2.12 7.73
CA TYR A 188 -4.14 2.59 8.49
C TYR A 188 -5.15 1.48 8.72
N GLU A 189 -5.57 1.32 9.96
CA GLU A 189 -6.71 0.48 10.34
C GLU A 189 -7.59 1.23 11.35
N LYS A 190 -8.87 1.36 11.03
CA LYS A 190 -9.86 1.93 11.93
C LYS A 190 -10.30 0.86 12.94
N ASP A 191 -10.20 1.17 14.21
CA ASP A 191 -10.77 0.35 15.29
C ASP A 191 -12.28 0.16 15.17
N LYS A 192 -12.77 -1.03 15.55
CA LYS A 192 -14.19 -1.38 15.50
C LYS A 192 -15.09 -0.44 16.31
N ASN A 193 -14.60 0.10 17.42
CA ASN A 193 -15.39 0.94 18.33
C ASN A 193 -15.30 2.43 18.03
N LEU A 194 -14.59 2.80 16.95
CA LEU A 194 -14.44 4.19 16.57
C LEU A 194 -15.50 4.57 15.53
N ASN A 195 -16.38 5.48 15.90
CA ASN A 195 -17.36 6.04 14.98
C ASN A 195 -16.67 6.87 13.90
N SER A 196 -16.99 6.58 12.65
CA SER A 196 -16.44 7.29 11.49
C SER A 196 -17.53 7.61 10.49
N GLN A 197 -17.31 8.67 9.72
CA GLN A 197 -18.16 9.07 8.62
C GLN A 197 -17.38 9.03 7.31
N LEU A 198 -17.86 8.23 6.37
CA LEU A 198 -17.33 8.13 5.02
C LEU A 198 -18.23 8.90 4.07
N LYS A 199 -17.69 9.93 3.41
CA LYS A 199 -18.38 10.65 2.33
C LYS A 199 -17.63 10.48 1.04
N ILE A 200 -18.36 10.13 0.00
CA ILE A 200 -17.82 9.94 -1.36
C ILE A 200 -18.70 10.72 -2.33
N ASN A 201 -18.09 11.49 -3.19
CA ASN A 201 -18.75 12.18 -4.29
C ASN A 201 -17.94 11.99 -5.57
N GLY A 202 -18.58 11.60 -6.65
CA GLY A 202 -17.88 11.33 -7.89
C GLY A 202 -18.79 11.02 -9.05
N ASN A 203 -18.17 10.59 -10.13
CA ASN A 203 -18.87 10.08 -11.30
C ASN A 203 -18.16 8.88 -11.91
N TYR A 204 -18.93 8.05 -12.57
CA TYR A 204 -18.45 6.90 -13.33
C TYR A 204 -18.83 7.02 -14.79
N ASN A 205 -17.89 6.66 -15.66
CA ASN A 205 -18.13 6.51 -17.09
C ASN A 205 -17.49 5.22 -17.58
N LYS A 206 -18.27 4.36 -18.21
CA LYS A 206 -17.79 3.04 -18.69
C LYS A 206 -16.54 3.12 -19.59
N LYS A 207 -16.36 4.22 -20.32
CA LYS A 207 -15.22 4.44 -21.24
C LYS A 207 -13.97 4.95 -20.51
N PHE A 208 -14.14 5.81 -19.49
CA PHE A 208 -13.06 6.57 -18.86
C PHE A 208 -12.69 6.06 -17.46
N GLY A 209 -13.62 5.44 -16.73
CA GLY A 209 -13.41 4.94 -15.36
C GLY A 209 -14.13 5.77 -14.30
N LEU A 210 -13.51 5.95 -13.15
CA LEU A 210 -14.04 6.63 -11.97
C LEU A 210 -13.35 7.97 -11.75
N ASP A 211 -14.16 9.00 -11.51
CA ASP A 211 -13.73 10.33 -11.09
C ASP A 211 -14.33 10.65 -9.72
N PHE A 212 -13.52 10.68 -8.68
CA PHE A 212 -13.93 11.11 -7.35
C PHE A 212 -13.60 12.59 -7.16
N LYS A 213 -14.63 13.40 -6.95
CA LYS A 213 -14.46 14.81 -6.59
C LYS A 213 -13.94 14.96 -5.18
N LYS A 214 -14.46 14.11 -4.29
CA LYS A 214 -14.03 14.08 -2.90
C LYS A 214 -14.32 12.71 -2.29
N ILE A 215 -13.33 12.19 -1.58
CA ILE A 215 -13.45 11.07 -0.63
C ILE A 215 -13.01 11.63 0.72
N SER A 216 -13.80 11.45 1.77
CA SER A 216 -13.40 11.84 3.11
C SER A 216 -13.83 10.78 4.13
N LEU A 217 -12.88 10.33 4.92
CA LEU A 217 -13.10 9.47 6.08
C LEU A 217 -12.71 10.24 7.33
N LEU A 218 -13.71 10.55 8.14
CA LEU A 218 -13.57 11.39 9.33
C LEU A 218 -13.90 10.57 10.58
N SER A 219 -13.07 10.67 11.59
CA SER A 219 -13.33 10.15 12.93
C SER A 219 -12.76 11.10 13.98
N LYS A 220 -12.91 10.82 15.27
CA LYS A 220 -12.49 11.75 16.34
C LYS A 220 -11.05 12.23 16.21
N ASN A 221 -10.11 11.35 15.81
CA ASN A 221 -8.67 11.64 15.77
C ASN A 221 -8.05 11.43 14.39
N ASN A 222 -8.84 11.02 13.39
CA ASN A 222 -8.34 10.71 12.07
C ASN A 222 -9.15 11.45 11.01
N ASN A 223 -8.44 12.09 10.10
CA ASN A 223 -8.99 12.86 9.01
C ASN A 223 -8.24 12.48 7.71
N LEU A 224 -8.90 11.72 6.85
CA LEU A 224 -8.35 11.31 5.57
C LEU A 224 -9.21 11.91 4.46
N ILE A 225 -8.64 12.80 3.68
CA ILE A 225 -9.34 13.50 2.59
C ILE A 225 -8.55 13.33 1.30
N VAL A 226 -9.25 12.95 0.24
CA VAL A 226 -8.73 12.88 -1.13
C VAL A 226 -9.63 13.70 -2.03
N ASN A 227 -9.06 14.61 -2.80
CA ASN A 227 -9.78 15.44 -3.74
C ASN A 227 -9.31 15.19 -5.18
N ASP A 228 -10.27 15.22 -6.11
CA ASP A 228 -10.07 15.07 -7.55
C ASP A 228 -9.19 13.87 -7.93
N LEU A 229 -9.61 12.68 -7.45
CA LEU A 229 -8.98 11.40 -7.77
C LEU A 229 -9.62 10.78 -9.02
N THR A 230 -8.81 10.50 -10.03
CA THR A 230 -9.24 9.81 -11.26
C THR A 230 -8.59 8.44 -11.35
N LEU A 231 -9.42 7.41 -11.52
CA LEU A 231 -9.01 6.04 -11.80
C LEU A 231 -9.45 5.65 -13.22
N ASP A 232 -8.62 4.90 -13.91
CA ASP A 232 -8.97 4.35 -15.22
C ASP A 232 -10.00 3.19 -15.10
N LYS A 233 -10.40 2.61 -16.23
CA LYS A 233 -11.34 1.47 -16.29
C LYS A 233 -10.84 0.20 -15.57
N ASN A 234 -9.55 0.11 -15.27
CA ASN A 234 -8.92 -1.00 -14.56
C ASN A 234 -8.63 -0.65 -13.09
N ASN A 235 -9.20 0.46 -12.59
CA ASN A 235 -8.98 1.03 -11.25
C ASN A 235 -7.53 1.48 -10.97
N LYS A 236 -6.72 1.72 -12.01
CA LYS A 236 -5.36 2.27 -11.86
C LYS A 236 -5.43 3.78 -11.70
N LEU A 237 -4.57 4.30 -10.82
CA LEU A 237 -4.47 5.74 -10.57
C LEU A 237 -3.96 6.47 -11.81
N MET A 238 -4.78 7.38 -12.30
CA MET A 238 -4.44 8.29 -13.38
C MET A 238 -3.95 9.63 -12.83
N LYS A 239 -4.64 10.13 -11.81
CA LYS A 239 -4.43 11.47 -11.29
C LYS A 239 -5.06 11.62 -9.91
N VAL A 240 -4.43 12.40 -9.06
CA VAL A 240 -5.00 12.93 -7.83
C VAL A 240 -4.53 14.37 -7.65
N ASP A 241 -5.43 15.30 -7.31
CA ASP A 241 -5.00 16.69 -7.15
C ASP A 241 -4.53 16.98 -5.72
N LYS A 242 -5.21 16.40 -4.71
CA LYS A 242 -4.80 16.59 -3.31
C LYS A 242 -5.17 15.39 -2.45
N ILE A 243 -4.23 14.98 -1.61
CA ILE A 243 -4.42 14.04 -0.50
C ILE A 243 -4.01 14.77 0.78
N ASP A 244 -4.90 14.84 1.77
CA ASP A 244 -4.67 15.47 3.07
C ASP A 244 -4.97 14.46 4.17
N LEU A 245 -3.93 14.01 4.88
CA LEU A 245 -4.00 12.94 5.85
C LEU A 245 -3.49 13.40 7.21
N ASP A 246 -4.31 13.19 8.23
CA ASP A 246 -4.02 13.44 9.64
C ASP A 246 -4.59 12.27 10.45
N TYR A 247 -3.77 11.24 10.72
CA TYR A 247 -4.24 9.97 11.30
C TYR A 247 -3.18 9.28 12.16
N PHE A 248 -3.60 8.35 13.00
CA PHE A 248 -2.72 7.38 13.64
C PHE A 248 -2.72 6.07 12.84
N ASP A 249 -1.53 5.53 12.58
CA ASP A 249 -1.38 4.23 11.93
C ASP A 249 -1.46 3.05 12.94
N ASN A 250 -1.31 1.81 12.44
CA ASN A 250 -1.34 0.60 13.27
C ASN A 250 -0.18 0.50 14.26
N SER A 251 0.90 1.23 14.04
CA SER A 251 2.03 1.34 14.97
C SER A 251 1.82 2.47 16.00
N ASN A 252 0.62 3.09 16.00
CA ASN A 252 0.26 4.25 16.82
C ASN A 252 1.15 5.48 16.57
N VAL A 253 1.73 5.58 15.38
CA VAL A 253 2.48 6.76 14.93
C VAL A 253 1.51 7.75 14.33
N LYS A 254 1.63 9.02 14.74
CA LYS A 254 0.87 10.13 14.15
C LYS A 254 1.42 10.46 12.77
N ASN A 255 0.58 10.37 11.75
CA ASN A 255 0.90 10.78 10.39
C ASN A 255 0.15 12.06 10.06
N LYS A 256 0.87 13.08 9.62
CA LYS A 256 0.26 14.36 9.22
C LYS A 256 1.00 14.96 8.05
N PHE A 257 0.40 14.82 6.87
CA PHE A 257 1.00 15.30 5.62
C PHE A 257 -0.05 15.61 4.55
N VAL A 258 0.38 16.40 3.57
CA VAL A 258 -0.41 16.77 2.40
C VAL A 258 0.41 16.46 1.15
N LEU A 259 -0.19 15.73 0.21
CA LEU A 259 0.30 15.55 -1.15
C LEU A 259 -0.56 16.40 -2.08
N GLU A 260 0.06 17.34 -2.79
CA GLU A 260 -0.63 18.22 -3.74
C GLU A 260 0.02 18.17 -5.11
N ARG A 261 -0.81 18.16 -6.14
CA ARG A 261 -0.37 18.24 -7.53
C ARG A 261 -0.21 19.69 -7.95
N ASN A 262 0.97 20.04 -8.46
CA ASN A 262 1.25 21.39 -8.95
C ASN A 262 0.87 21.55 -10.45
N LYS A 263 1.00 22.78 -10.97
CA LYS A 263 0.65 23.12 -12.36
C LYS A 263 1.46 22.36 -13.41
N ASN A 264 2.63 21.86 -13.06
CA ASN A 264 3.53 21.11 -13.95
C ASN A 264 3.34 19.59 -13.87
N ASN A 265 2.24 19.12 -13.28
CA ASN A 265 1.93 17.71 -13.05
C ASN A 265 2.92 16.97 -12.11
N ASN A 266 3.72 17.70 -11.36
CA ASN A 266 4.53 17.16 -10.29
C ASN A 266 3.77 17.22 -8.98
N TYR A 267 4.16 16.39 -8.03
CA TYR A 267 3.57 16.33 -6.70
C TYR A 267 4.51 16.96 -5.66
N GLU A 268 3.91 17.63 -4.69
CA GLU A 268 4.57 18.20 -3.51
C GLU A 268 4.05 17.45 -2.29
N LEU A 269 4.92 16.71 -1.59
CA LEU A 269 4.59 16.05 -0.33
C LEU A 269 5.18 16.86 0.82
N ASN A 270 4.31 17.53 1.57
CA ASN A 270 4.68 18.36 2.72
C ASN A 270 4.03 17.81 3.99
N GLY A 271 4.75 17.77 5.10
CA GLY A 271 4.17 17.28 6.35
C GLY A 271 5.06 17.47 7.55
N SER A 272 4.43 17.36 8.74
CA SER A 272 5.15 17.37 10.01
C SER A 272 5.67 15.98 10.38
N THR A 273 4.89 14.93 10.10
CA THR A 273 5.23 13.57 10.52
C THR A 273 4.72 12.55 9.50
N PHE A 274 5.55 11.57 9.19
CA PHE A 274 5.20 10.49 8.28
C PHE A 274 5.90 9.18 8.65
N ASN A 275 5.14 8.08 8.74
CA ASN A 275 5.69 6.74 8.87
C ASN A 275 5.91 6.13 7.49
N ALA A 276 7.18 6.11 7.05
CA ALA A 276 7.57 5.60 5.74
C ALA A 276 7.86 4.09 5.73
N ASP A 277 7.82 3.40 6.86
CA ASP A 277 8.22 1.99 6.99
C ASP A 277 7.53 1.07 5.98
N THR A 278 6.19 1.15 5.89
CA THR A 278 5.42 0.36 4.92
C THR A 278 5.79 0.68 3.47
N ILE A 279 6.01 1.96 3.16
CA ILE A 279 6.38 2.39 1.80
C ILE A 279 7.80 1.95 1.45
N ILE A 280 8.76 2.06 2.37
CA ILE A 280 10.12 1.57 2.18
C ILE A 280 10.10 0.06 1.91
N THR A 281 9.37 -0.71 2.72
CA THR A 281 9.21 -2.15 2.55
C THR A 281 8.63 -2.50 1.17
N ASN A 282 7.57 -1.83 0.75
CA ASN A 282 6.90 -2.10 -0.51
C ASN A 282 7.69 -1.67 -1.76
N LEU A 283 8.38 -0.53 -1.71
CA LEU A 283 9.09 0.03 -2.88
C LEU A 283 10.53 -0.44 -3.01
N LEU A 284 11.22 -0.74 -1.92
CA LEU A 284 12.65 -1.04 -1.90
C LEU A 284 12.96 -2.50 -1.53
N GLU A 285 12.12 -3.13 -0.70
CA GLU A 285 12.42 -4.42 -0.08
C GLU A 285 11.53 -5.56 -0.61
N SER A 286 10.43 -5.27 -1.31
CA SER A 286 9.57 -6.30 -1.88
C SER A 286 10.30 -7.09 -2.98
N LYS A 287 10.36 -8.42 -2.80
CA LYS A 287 11.06 -9.34 -3.72
C LYS A 287 10.17 -9.84 -4.86
N ASP A 288 8.86 -9.78 -4.68
CA ASP A 288 7.90 -10.23 -5.67
C ASP A 288 7.52 -9.09 -6.62
N ASP A 289 7.22 -9.44 -7.86
CA ASP A 289 6.60 -8.58 -8.87
C ASP A 289 5.18 -8.08 -8.48
N GLN A 290 4.75 -8.26 -7.23
CA GLN A 290 3.63 -7.56 -6.61
C GLN A 290 4.00 -6.09 -6.36
N GLN A 291 4.48 -5.47 -7.43
CA GLN A 291 4.61 -4.02 -7.47
C GLN A 291 3.21 -3.44 -7.29
N LEU A 292 3.14 -2.42 -6.47
CA LEU A 292 1.98 -1.56 -6.38
C LEU A 292 1.70 -1.01 -7.78
N ASP A 293 0.99 -1.77 -8.62
CA ASP A 293 0.59 -1.37 -9.98
C ASP A 293 -0.49 -0.27 -9.89
N ILE A 294 -0.18 0.74 -9.06
CA ILE A 294 -1.05 1.84 -8.70
C ILE A 294 -0.99 2.93 -9.76
N PHE A 295 0.21 3.22 -10.27
CA PHE A 295 0.43 4.35 -11.16
C PHE A 295 0.52 3.91 -12.63
N ARG A 296 -0.25 4.57 -13.47
CA ARG A 296 -0.21 4.33 -14.92
C ARG A 296 0.85 5.17 -15.65
N GLU A 297 1.20 6.31 -15.08
CA GLU A 297 2.13 7.29 -15.68
C GLU A 297 3.32 7.55 -14.76
N SER A 298 4.39 8.13 -15.31
CA SER A 298 5.52 8.56 -14.49
C SER A 298 5.13 9.76 -13.62
N ILE A 299 5.53 9.72 -12.35
CA ILE A 299 5.25 10.75 -11.36
C ILE A 299 6.56 11.28 -10.79
N ASN A 300 6.64 12.62 -10.65
CA ASN A 300 7.70 13.27 -9.89
C ASN A 300 7.10 13.79 -8.58
N ILE A 301 7.79 13.54 -7.46
CA ILE A 301 7.37 13.95 -6.13
C ILE A 301 8.52 14.72 -5.48
N ASN A 302 8.27 15.95 -5.07
CA ASN A 302 9.15 16.69 -4.18
C ASN A 302 8.74 16.42 -2.73
N LEU A 303 9.70 16.16 -1.87
CA LEU A 303 9.49 15.80 -0.47
C LEU A 303 9.98 16.93 0.43
N ASN A 304 9.17 17.26 1.45
CA ASN A 304 9.53 18.18 2.53
C ASN A 304 8.79 17.75 3.79
N LEU A 305 9.45 16.97 4.65
CA LEU A 305 8.86 16.35 5.83
C LEU A 305 9.74 16.63 7.05
N SER A 306 9.13 17.07 8.16
CA SER A 306 9.90 17.41 9.36
C SER A 306 10.42 16.17 10.07
N GLU A 307 9.57 15.16 10.29
CA GLU A 307 9.92 13.91 10.96
C GLU A 307 9.43 12.73 10.12
N VAL A 308 10.31 11.78 9.84
CA VAL A 308 9.98 10.57 9.08
C VAL A 308 10.47 9.34 9.84
N TYR A 309 9.54 8.48 10.21
CA TYR A 309 9.85 7.16 10.76
C TYR A 309 10.29 6.25 9.63
N ILE A 310 11.54 5.76 9.69
CA ILE A 310 12.05 4.77 8.76
C ILE A 310 11.72 3.34 9.21
N ASP A 311 11.50 3.15 10.50
CA ASP A 311 10.92 1.98 11.15
C ASP A 311 10.26 2.41 12.48
N ASN A 312 9.84 1.45 13.31
CA ASN A 312 9.15 1.74 14.57
C ASN A 312 10.01 2.49 15.60
N ASP A 313 11.32 2.39 15.53
CA ASP A 313 12.27 2.88 16.54
C ASP A 313 13.13 4.06 16.04
N ASN A 314 13.25 4.24 14.74
CA ASN A 314 14.20 5.18 14.14
C ASN A 314 13.51 6.27 13.32
N ILE A 315 13.87 7.52 13.62
CA ILE A 315 13.32 8.72 12.99
C ILE A 315 14.47 9.46 12.29
N VAL A 316 14.20 9.95 11.09
CA VAL A 316 15.03 10.96 10.43
C VAL A 316 14.26 12.29 10.39
N ASN A 317 14.98 13.38 10.57
CA ASN A 317 14.43 14.73 10.64
C ASN A 317 14.77 15.53 9.37
N ASN A 318 13.95 16.53 9.07
CA ASN A 318 14.16 17.48 7.97
C ASN A 318 14.39 16.77 6.62
N LEU A 319 13.59 15.74 6.34
CA LEU A 319 13.70 14.99 5.10
C LEU A 319 13.27 15.87 3.93
N ASN A 320 14.20 16.09 3.03
CA ASN A 320 13.99 16.81 1.78
C ASN A 320 14.45 15.96 0.60
N GLY A 321 13.77 16.05 -0.53
CA GLY A 321 14.22 15.28 -1.67
C GLY A 321 13.29 15.30 -2.86
N LYS A 322 13.67 14.50 -3.86
CA LYS A 322 12.90 14.29 -5.09
C LYS A 322 12.85 12.82 -5.43
N LEU A 323 11.69 12.36 -5.82
CA LEU A 323 11.46 11.01 -6.31
C LEU A 323 10.88 11.05 -7.72
N ARG A 324 11.27 10.11 -8.55
CA ARG A 324 10.62 9.80 -9.82
C ARG A 324 10.21 8.33 -9.82
N ILE A 325 8.92 8.09 -10.03
CA ILE A 325 8.33 6.76 -10.13
C ILE A 325 7.90 6.57 -11.59
N VAL A 326 8.32 5.47 -12.20
CA VAL A 326 7.97 5.10 -13.58
C VAL A 326 7.49 3.65 -13.55
N ASP A 327 6.32 3.37 -14.13
CA ASP A 327 5.70 2.04 -14.14
C ASP A 327 5.69 1.40 -12.74
N SER A 328 5.25 2.18 -11.75
CA SER A 328 5.20 1.79 -10.32
C SER A 328 6.54 1.39 -9.69
N LYS A 329 7.66 1.72 -10.34
CA LYS A 329 9.04 1.49 -9.85
C LYS A 329 9.73 2.80 -9.55
N LEU A 330 10.49 2.82 -8.47
CA LEU A 330 11.34 3.96 -8.14
C LEU A 330 12.52 4.02 -9.13
N ASP A 331 12.45 4.99 -10.04
CA ASP A 331 13.41 5.22 -11.14
C ASP A 331 14.55 6.14 -10.70
N GLN A 332 14.20 7.24 -10.02
CA GLN A 332 15.16 8.19 -9.47
C GLN A 332 14.75 8.59 -8.05
N ALA A 333 15.74 8.75 -7.20
CA ALA A 333 15.60 9.31 -5.86
C ALA A 333 16.81 10.17 -5.53
N ASN A 334 16.57 11.27 -4.83
CA ASN A 334 17.62 12.07 -4.22
C ASN A 334 17.06 12.65 -2.93
N ILE A 335 17.39 12.01 -1.81
CA ILE A 335 16.84 12.29 -0.48
C ILE A 335 17.95 12.65 0.47
N PHE A 336 17.72 13.69 1.25
CA PHE A 336 18.56 14.15 2.35
C PHE A 336 17.73 14.23 3.62
N ALA A 337 18.29 13.83 4.74
CA ALA A 337 17.70 13.95 6.07
C ALA A 337 18.82 13.97 7.12
N VAL A 338 18.45 14.15 8.38
CA VAL A 338 19.37 14.04 9.51
C VAL A 338 18.76 13.13 10.57
N PHE A 339 19.58 12.34 11.25
CA PHE A 339 19.09 11.55 12.42
C PHE A 339 18.98 12.44 13.64
N ASP A 340 20.08 13.05 14.03
CA ASP A 340 20.20 13.99 15.14
C ASP A 340 20.89 15.28 14.62
N ASN A 341 21.28 16.18 15.51
CA ASN A 341 21.73 17.53 15.19
C ASN A 341 22.78 17.65 14.08
N ASP A 342 23.63 16.62 13.86
CA ASP A 342 24.70 16.65 12.84
C ASP A 342 24.85 15.34 12.04
N ASN A 343 24.01 14.33 12.31
CA ASN A 343 24.12 13.02 11.67
C ASN A 343 23.37 12.96 10.35
N ASN A 344 24.08 13.05 9.26
CA ASN A 344 23.57 13.13 7.92
C ASN A 344 23.10 11.76 7.37
N PHE A 345 21.98 11.79 6.67
CA PHE A 345 21.44 10.69 5.88
C PHE A 345 21.27 11.14 4.43
N LYS A 346 21.81 10.39 3.49
CA LYS A 346 21.67 10.64 2.05
C LYS A 346 21.36 9.36 1.32
N PHE A 347 20.28 9.36 0.54
CA PHE A 347 19.88 8.22 -0.28
C PHE A 347 19.65 8.66 -1.72
N THR A 348 20.29 7.97 -2.68
CA THR A 348 20.08 8.26 -4.10
C THR A 348 19.82 7.01 -4.91
N ILE A 349 18.95 7.14 -5.91
CA ILE A 349 18.76 6.17 -6.99
C ILE A 349 18.87 6.92 -8.30
N ASN A 350 19.59 6.35 -9.26
CA ASN A 350 19.67 6.86 -10.62
C ASN A 350 19.63 5.69 -11.61
N THR A 351 18.58 5.66 -12.43
CA THR A 351 18.43 4.64 -13.48
C THR A 351 18.78 5.25 -14.82
N LYS A 352 19.77 4.68 -15.52
CA LYS A 352 20.19 5.11 -16.85
C LYS A 352 20.57 3.90 -17.70
N ASN A 353 20.06 3.82 -18.92
CA ASN A 353 20.33 2.73 -19.87
C ASN A 353 20.07 1.32 -19.30
N GLY A 354 19.02 1.17 -18.51
CA GLY A 354 18.65 -0.11 -17.86
C GLY A 354 19.55 -0.51 -16.69
N GLU A 355 20.48 0.35 -16.28
CA GLU A 355 21.31 0.18 -15.09
C GLU A 355 20.81 1.11 -13.98
N LYS A 356 20.48 0.53 -12.80
CA LYS A 356 20.03 1.24 -11.61
C LYS A 356 21.17 1.33 -10.59
N ILE A 357 21.66 2.54 -10.35
CA ILE A 357 22.67 2.80 -9.34
C ILE A 357 21.95 3.31 -8.08
N THR A 358 22.24 2.67 -6.96
CA THR A 358 21.74 3.05 -5.64
C THR A 358 22.91 3.39 -4.73
N THR A 359 22.85 4.55 -4.05
CA THR A 359 23.81 4.90 -3.00
C THR A 359 23.06 5.28 -1.73
N LEU A 360 23.64 4.94 -0.59
CA LEU A 360 23.13 5.28 0.73
C LEU A 360 24.32 5.63 1.63
N PHE A 361 24.33 6.84 2.16
CA PHE A 361 25.27 7.27 3.17
C PHE A 361 24.53 7.61 4.45
N SER A 362 25.05 7.19 5.58
CA SER A 362 24.55 7.54 6.90
C SER A 362 25.69 7.67 7.89
N SER A 363 25.77 8.80 8.58
CA SER A 363 26.71 8.98 9.70
C SER A 363 26.30 8.21 10.97
N ARG A 364 25.16 7.50 10.95
CA ARG A 364 24.77 6.48 11.94
C ARG A 364 24.45 5.17 11.23
N ALA A 365 25.21 4.13 11.53
CA ALA A 365 25.02 2.82 10.90
C ALA A 365 23.92 1.99 11.57
N GLU A 366 23.77 2.11 12.87
CA GLU A 366 22.91 1.28 13.71
C GLU A 366 21.45 1.23 13.24
N PRO A 367 20.76 2.34 12.92
CA PRO A 367 19.37 2.31 12.46
C PRO A 367 19.17 1.42 11.22
N LEU A 368 20.10 1.51 10.27
CA LEU A 368 20.03 0.75 9.02
C LEU A 368 20.43 -0.72 9.22
N VAL A 369 21.46 -0.99 10.00
CA VAL A 369 21.90 -2.35 10.33
C VAL A 369 20.81 -3.11 11.07
N LYS A 370 20.13 -2.46 12.02
CA LYS A 370 19.00 -3.05 12.76
C LYS A 370 17.78 -3.29 11.88
N ARG A 371 17.43 -2.35 11.01
CA ARG A 371 16.32 -2.51 10.07
C ARG A 371 16.50 -3.75 9.19
N TYR A 372 17.67 -3.88 8.56
CA TYR A 372 17.95 -4.99 7.64
C TYR A 372 18.44 -6.26 8.34
N LYS A 373 18.65 -6.24 9.66
CA LYS A 373 18.99 -7.38 10.52
C LYS A 373 20.21 -8.20 10.06
N PHE A 374 21.15 -7.57 9.36
CA PHE A 374 22.29 -8.31 8.82
C PHE A 374 23.46 -8.49 9.79
N ILE A 375 23.54 -7.69 10.86
CA ILE A 375 24.47 -7.90 11.97
C ILE A 375 23.67 -7.85 13.28
N LYS A 376 23.59 -8.99 13.99
CA LYS A 376 22.98 -9.04 15.32
C LYS A 376 23.93 -8.45 16.36
N GLY A 377 23.39 -7.72 17.34
CA GLY A 377 24.18 -7.11 18.42
C GLY A 377 25.08 -5.97 17.95
N PHE A 378 24.73 -5.31 16.86
CA PHE A 378 25.41 -4.14 16.36
C PHE A 378 25.15 -2.91 17.23
N GLU A 379 26.19 -2.14 17.51
CA GLU A 379 26.14 -0.86 18.22
C GLU A 379 27.01 0.16 17.48
N ASP A 380 26.48 1.37 17.30
CA ASP A 380 27.27 2.51 16.79
C ASP A 380 28.37 2.90 17.77
N SER A 381 29.42 3.52 17.26
CA SER A 381 30.35 4.33 18.02
C SER A 381 30.26 5.79 17.55
N ASP A 382 30.72 6.72 18.38
CA ASP A 382 30.51 8.18 18.22
C ASP A 382 30.99 8.77 16.88
N GLU A 383 31.85 8.06 16.13
CA GLU A 383 32.42 8.51 14.87
C GLU A 383 32.20 7.52 13.71
N GLY A 384 31.20 6.61 13.85
CA GLY A 384 30.93 5.59 12.85
C GLY A 384 30.07 6.11 11.68
N TYR A 385 30.22 5.50 10.49
CA TYR A 385 29.34 5.74 9.35
C TYR A 385 29.04 4.46 8.58
N LEU A 386 28.01 4.51 7.76
CA LEU A 386 27.67 3.48 6.78
C LEU A 386 27.65 4.09 5.39
N ASP A 387 28.30 3.44 4.44
CA ASP A 387 28.25 3.77 3.02
C ASP A 387 27.90 2.52 2.20
N PHE A 388 26.88 2.64 1.38
CA PHE A 388 26.41 1.56 0.54
C PHE A 388 26.31 2.02 -0.91
N TYR A 389 26.84 1.20 -1.81
CA TYR A 389 26.74 1.36 -3.25
C TYR A 389 26.20 0.07 -3.88
N SER A 390 25.31 0.18 -4.85
CA SER A 390 24.84 -0.96 -5.63
C SER A 390 24.56 -0.55 -7.09
N SER A 391 25.06 -1.33 -8.04
CA SER A 391 24.69 -1.23 -9.45
C SER A 391 23.91 -2.48 -9.85
N LYS A 392 22.66 -2.30 -10.30
CA LYS A 392 21.78 -3.40 -10.73
C LYS A 392 21.47 -3.31 -12.22
N LYS A 393 21.79 -4.39 -12.96
CA LYS A 393 21.47 -4.54 -14.38
C LYS A 393 21.09 -5.99 -14.68
N ASN A 394 20.02 -6.21 -15.46
CA ASN A 394 19.56 -7.56 -15.87
C ASN A 394 19.42 -8.55 -14.70
N ASN A 395 18.77 -8.13 -13.62
CA ASN A 395 18.58 -8.90 -12.37
C ASN A 395 19.87 -9.28 -11.61
N ILE A 396 21.00 -8.74 -12.00
CA ILE A 396 22.27 -8.89 -11.26
C ILE A 396 22.58 -7.56 -10.60
N SER A 397 22.82 -7.55 -9.28
CA SER A 397 23.32 -6.40 -8.56
C SER A 397 24.70 -6.66 -8.00
N ASN A 398 25.64 -5.77 -8.29
CA ASN A 398 26.97 -5.74 -7.69
C ASN A 398 26.95 -4.64 -6.63
N SER A 399 27.29 -5.01 -5.40
CA SER A 399 27.09 -4.13 -4.25
C SER A 399 28.33 -4.08 -3.37
N LYS A 400 28.55 -2.90 -2.79
CA LYS A 400 29.59 -2.65 -1.79
C LYS A 400 28.96 -2.03 -0.57
N LEU A 401 29.25 -2.57 0.62
CA LEU A 401 28.86 -2.02 1.91
C LEU A 401 30.11 -1.74 2.73
N VAL A 402 30.22 -0.52 3.22
CA VAL A 402 31.28 -0.09 4.14
C VAL A 402 30.64 0.36 5.44
N ILE A 403 31.17 -0.09 6.58
CA ILE A 403 30.79 0.41 7.89
C ILE A 403 32.07 0.71 8.65
N ASP A 404 32.17 1.91 9.16
CA ASP A 404 33.31 2.37 9.91
C ASP A 404 32.96 2.47 11.40
N ASN A 405 33.91 2.10 12.25
CA ASN A 405 33.92 2.36 13.70
C ASN A 405 32.65 1.94 14.48
N PHE A 406 32.48 0.65 14.72
CA PHE A 406 31.32 0.06 15.40
C PHE A 406 31.73 -1.05 16.37
N LYS A 407 30.77 -1.50 17.18
CA LYS A 407 30.88 -2.67 18.08
C LYS A 407 29.87 -3.74 17.73
N VAL A 408 30.23 -4.97 18.04
CA VAL A 408 29.27 -6.10 17.98
C VAL A 408 29.29 -6.90 19.27
N LYS A 409 28.11 -7.28 19.72
CA LYS A 409 27.87 -8.12 20.90
C LYS A 409 27.07 -9.36 20.52
N GLU A 410 27.20 -10.42 21.31
CA GLU A 410 26.32 -11.58 21.26
C GLU A 410 26.14 -12.21 19.86
N ILE A 411 27.24 -12.39 19.10
CA ILE A 411 27.20 -13.13 17.82
C ILE A 411 27.54 -14.61 18.11
N PRO A 412 26.56 -15.53 18.18
CA PRO A 412 26.80 -16.91 18.58
C PRO A 412 27.77 -17.68 17.69
N VAL A 413 27.72 -17.42 16.37
CA VAL A 413 28.64 -18.06 15.40
C VAL A 413 30.07 -17.61 15.62
N LEU A 414 30.29 -16.32 15.89
CA LEU A 414 31.60 -15.77 16.19
C LEU A 414 32.13 -16.26 17.54
N ALA A 415 31.30 -16.30 18.59
CA ALA A 415 31.65 -16.86 19.89
C ALA A 415 32.09 -18.33 19.76
N LYS A 416 31.38 -19.14 19.01
CA LYS A 416 31.72 -20.54 18.74
C LYS A 416 33.04 -20.65 17.99
N LEU A 417 33.28 -19.79 16.97
CA LEU A 417 34.56 -19.77 16.23
C LEU A 417 35.73 -19.42 17.14
N LEU A 418 35.58 -18.37 17.99
CA LEU A 418 36.61 -17.97 18.93
C LEU A 418 36.95 -19.05 19.94
N SER A 419 35.93 -19.74 20.46
CA SER A 419 36.10 -20.85 21.39
C SER A 419 36.82 -22.05 20.71
N LEU A 420 36.41 -22.44 19.50
CA LEU A 420 37.07 -23.50 18.72
C LEU A 420 38.52 -23.16 18.35
N ALA A 421 38.81 -21.87 18.22
CA ALA A 421 40.17 -21.38 17.93
C ALA A 421 41.04 -21.19 19.19
N SER A 422 40.53 -21.58 20.36
CA SER A 422 41.19 -21.39 21.66
C SER A 422 41.47 -19.92 22.00
N LEU A 423 40.55 -19.02 21.58
CA LEU A 423 40.63 -17.59 21.79
C LEU A 423 39.60 -17.12 22.83
N GLN A 424 39.52 -17.83 23.96
CA GLN A 424 38.49 -17.62 24.98
C GLN A 424 38.46 -16.19 25.52
N GLY A 425 39.59 -15.54 25.74
CA GLY A 425 39.64 -14.16 26.22
C GLY A 425 38.97 -13.16 25.25
N ILE A 426 39.00 -13.43 23.93
CA ILE A 426 38.26 -12.62 22.94
C ILE A 426 36.78 -12.99 22.92
N ALA A 427 36.45 -14.28 23.13
CA ALA A 427 35.07 -14.73 23.26
C ALA A 427 34.37 -14.08 24.47
N ASP A 428 35.10 -13.91 25.59
CA ASP A 428 34.59 -13.26 26.80
C ASP A 428 34.30 -11.76 26.56
N LEU A 429 35.14 -11.06 25.77
CA LEU A 429 34.86 -9.68 25.34
C LEU A 429 33.58 -9.59 24.49
N LEU A 430 33.30 -10.57 23.64
CA LEU A 430 32.11 -10.57 22.79
C LEU A 430 30.82 -10.65 23.62
N THR A 431 30.85 -11.38 24.72
CA THR A 431 29.69 -11.52 25.64
C THR A 431 29.58 -10.39 26.67
N GLY A 432 30.66 -9.65 26.92
CA GLY A 432 30.73 -8.53 27.85
C GLY A 432 30.63 -7.17 27.16
N GLU A 433 31.79 -6.51 26.99
CA GLU A 433 31.85 -5.16 26.44
C GLU A 433 31.61 -5.06 24.92
N GLY A 434 31.65 -6.19 24.21
CA GLY A 434 31.60 -6.27 22.77
C GLY A 434 32.98 -6.17 22.11
N ILE A 435 33.03 -6.55 20.84
CA ILE A 435 34.24 -6.45 20.02
C ILE A 435 34.10 -5.23 19.12
N ARG A 436 35.09 -4.33 19.18
CA ARG A 436 35.18 -3.16 18.31
C ARG A 436 35.80 -3.54 16.97
N PHE A 437 35.22 -3.01 15.90
CA PHE A 437 35.79 -2.98 14.55
C PHE A 437 35.96 -1.52 14.10
N THR A 438 37.09 -1.24 13.48
CA THR A 438 37.40 0.09 12.90
C THR A 438 36.94 0.13 11.45
N ASP A 439 37.04 -0.98 10.74
CA ASP A 439 36.71 -1.07 9.32
C ASP A 439 35.90 -2.33 9.02
N PHE A 440 34.83 -2.19 8.26
CA PHE A 440 34.11 -3.28 7.65
C PHE A 440 33.85 -2.96 6.18
N GLU A 441 34.18 -3.89 5.31
CA GLU A 441 33.83 -3.80 3.90
C GLU A 441 33.33 -5.14 3.40
N MET A 442 32.23 -5.14 2.67
CA MET A 442 31.67 -6.32 2.01
C MET A 442 31.37 -6.01 0.55
N ASN A 443 31.99 -6.77 -0.35
CA ASN A 443 31.71 -6.78 -1.78
C ASN A 443 30.89 -8.03 -2.10
N PHE A 444 29.72 -7.87 -2.70
CA PHE A 444 28.81 -8.98 -2.97
C PHE A 444 27.97 -8.77 -4.21
N THR A 445 27.61 -9.89 -4.82
CA THR A 445 26.73 -9.95 -5.99
C THR A 445 25.44 -10.66 -5.62
N ASN A 446 24.27 -10.07 -5.95
CA ASN A 446 22.98 -10.75 -5.88
C ASN A 446 22.49 -11.08 -7.29
N LYS A 447 22.12 -12.35 -7.48
CA LYS A 447 21.45 -12.82 -8.69
C LYS A 447 20.31 -13.73 -8.28
N ASP A 448 19.09 -13.36 -8.62
CA ASP A 448 17.88 -14.09 -8.23
C ASP A 448 17.82 -14.31 -6.70
N LYS A 449 17.94 -15.56 -6.24
CA LYS A 449 17.90 -15.94 -4.81
C LYS A 449 19.29 -16.23 -4.22
N LEU A 450 20.34 -15.94 -4.96
CA LEU A 450 21.72 -16.22 -4.55
C LEU A 450 22.48 -14.92 -4.30
N MET A 451 22.99 -14.75 -3.08
CA MET A 451 23.98 -13.74 -2.73
C MET A 451 25.36 -14.41 -2.70
N THR A 452 26.27 -13.92 -3.53
CA THR A 452 27.69 -14.32 -3.49
C THR A 452 28.50 -13.23 -2.82
N ILE A 453 29.13 -13.57 -1.70
CA ILE A 453 30.07 -12.70 -1.00
C ILE A 453 31.45 -12.95 -1.63
N GLU A 454 31.92 -11.99 -2.40
CA GLU A 454 33.23 -12.06 -3.07
C GLU A 454 34.33 -11.83 -2.06
N GLU A 455 34.17 -10.83 -1.21
CA GLU A 455 35.08 -10.54 -0.12
C GLU A 455 34.31 -9.74 0.97
N LEU A 456 34.42 -10.21 2.20
CA LEU A 456 34.04 -9.47 3.39
C LEU A 456 35.23 -9.44 4.32
N TYR A 457 35.63 -8.26 4.75
CA TYR A 457 36.60 -8.12 5.84
C TYR A 457 36.07 -7.17 6.92
N ALA A 458 36.40 -7.50 8.16
CA ALA A 458 36.20 -6.64 9.31
C ALA A 458 37.51 -6.58 10.08
N ILE A 459 38.01 -5.38 10.32
CA ILE A 459 39.29 -5.13 10.99
C ILE A 459 39.03 -4.47 12.34
N GLY A 460 39.61 -5.00 13.40
CA GLY A 460 39.49 -4.45 14.73
C GLY A 460 40.75 -4.63 15.57
N PRO A 461 40.90 -3.88 16.69
CA PRO A 461 42.08 -3.93 17.55
C PRO A 461 42.27 -5.29 18.26
N ALA A 462 41.20 -6.06 18.44
CA ALA A 462 41.27 -7.40 19.05
C ALA A 462 41.36 -8.51 18.01
N ILE A 463 40.70 -8.35 16.86
CA ILE A 463 40.53 -9.41 15.87
C ILE A 463 40.23 -8.81 14.49
N SER A 464 40.72 -9.47 13.47
CA SER A 464 40.31 -9.23 12.07
C SER A 464 39.71 -10.48 11.47
N ILE A 465 38.71 -10.30 10.59
CA ILE A 465 37.94 -11.40 9.97
C ILE A 465 37.94 -11.18 8.46
N LEU A 466 38.20 -12.25 7.70
CA LEU A 466 38.02 -12.30 6.26
C LEU A 466 37.04 -13.41 5.93
N ILE A 467 36.02 -13.13 5.11
CA ILE A 467 34.99 -14.12 4.70
C ILE A 467 34.76 -14.02 3.21
N GLU A 468 34.50 -15.16 2.58
CA GLU A 468 33.97 -15.30 1.23
C GLU A 468 33.00 -16.47 1.17
N GLY A 469 32.13 -16.54 0.15
CA GLY A 469 31.20 -17.63 -0.03
C GLY A 469 29.86 -17.21 -0.57
N TYR A 470 28.81 -17.92 -0.23
CA TYR A 470 27.48 -17.61 -0.74
C TYR A 470 26.37 -17.93 0.29
N ILE A 471 25.25 -17.22 0.09
CA ILE A 471 24.02 -17.38 0.85
C ILE A 471 22.89 -17.57 -0.17
N GLU A 472 22.24 -18.72 -0.13
CA GLU A 472 21.03 -19.00 -0.91
C GLU A 472 19.81 -18.73 -0.03
N GLU A 473 18.88 -17.92 -0.54
CA GLU A 473 17.71 -17.48 0.21
C GLU A 473 16.88 -18.68 0.72
N ASN A 474 16.65 -18.69 2.04
CA ASN A 474 15.87 -19.71 2.77
C ASN A 474 16.40 -21.16 2.66
N ASN A 475 17.59 -21.37 2.12
CA ASN A 475 18.12 -22.71 1.88
C ASN A 475 19.49 -22.90 2.55
N LEU A 476 20.56 -22.40 2.00
CA LEU A 476 21.92 -22.78 2.38
C LEU A 476 22.82 -21.57 2.55
N ILE A 477 23.56 -21.57 3.66
CA ILE A 477 24.72 -20.71 3.87
C ILE A 477 25.98 -21.56 3.69
N SER A 478 26.93 -21.09 2.91
CA SER A 478 28.23 -21.71 2.74
C SER A 478 29.32 -20.64 2.68
N LEU A 479 29.93 -20.39 3.83
CA LEU A 479 30.95 -19.38 4.02
C LEU A 479 32.26 -20.03 4.45
N ARG A 480 33.35 -19.46 4.00
CA ARG A 480 34.70 -19.80 4.47
C ARG A 480 35.45 -18.51 4.78
N GLY A 481 36.35 -18.59 5.73
CA GLY A 481 37.07 -17.41 6.13
C GLY A 481 38.31 -17.68 6.96
N THR A 482 38.95 -16.57 7.33
CA THR A 482 40.09 -16.58 8.23
C THR A 482 39.86 -15.55 9.33
N LEU A 483 40.12 -15.97 10.55
CA LEU A 483 40.07 -15.14 11.74
C LEU A 483 41.49 -14.90 12.21
N VAL A 484 41.87 -13.63 12.40
CA VAL A 484 43.24 -13.23 12.74
C VAL A 484 43.19 -12.44 14.03
N PRO A 485 43.64 -13.03 15.17
CA PRO A 485 43.75 -12.33 16.42
C PRO A 485 44.88 -11.32 16.39
N ALA A 486 44.66 -10.17 17.00
CA ALA A 486 45.70 -9.12 17.16
C ALA A 486 46.63 -9.49 18.32
N THR A 487 47.45 -10.49 18.13
CA THR A 487 48.44 -10.90 19.13
C THR A 487 49.66 -9.94 19.15
N THR A 488 50.40 -9.96 20.22
CA THR A 488 51.63 -9.16 20.34
C THR A 488 52.64 -9.51 19.23
N ILE A 489 52.69 -10.76 18.83
CA ILE A 489 53.56 -11.24 17.74
C ILE A 489 53.15 -10.64 16.40
N ASN A 490 51.85 -10.71 16.07
CA ASN A 490 51.33 -10.11 14.83
C ASN A 490 51.55 -8.58 14.77
N ARG A 491 51.36 -7.88 15.88
CA ARG A 491 51.65 -6.42 15.97
C ARG A 491 53.12 -6.11 15.79
N SER A 492 53.99 -6.90 16.38
CA SER A 492 55.44 -6.67 16.28
C SER A 492 55.93 -6.86 14.84
N ILE A 493 55.44 -7.89 14.11
CA ILE A 493 55.79 -8.13 12.73
C ILE A 493 55.19 -7.07 11.79
N ALA A 494 53.96 -6.65 12.02
CA ALA A 494 53.32 -5.58 11.23
C ALA A 494 54.03 -4.22 11.35
N SER A 495 54.69 -3.96 12.45
CA SER A 495 55.43 -2.72 12.70
C SER A 495 56.83 -2.65 12.03
N ILE A 496 57.32 -3.76 11.46
CA ILE A 496 58.64 -3.80 10.77
C ILE A 496 58.49 -3.20 9.37
N PRO A 497 59.14 -2.07 9.05
CA PRO A 497 59.11 -1.50 7.71
C PRO A 497 59.64 -2.49 6.67
N LEU A 498 59.03 -2.51 5.46
CA LEU A 498 59.33 -3.39 4.32
C LEU A 498 58.98 -4.87 4.53
N ILE A 499 59.20 -5.46 5.69
CA ILE A 499 58.91 -6.88 5.99
C ILE A 499 57.49 -7.03 6.49
N GLY A 500 57.02 -6.11 7.31
CA GLY A 500 55.65 -6.13 7.83
C GLY A 500 54.59 -6.15 6.72
N ASN A 501 54.75 -5.27 5.74
CA ASN A 501 53.79 -5.22 4.60
C ASN A 501 53.83 -6.49 3.69
N LEU A 502 54.97 -7.18 3.62
CA LEU A 502 55.13 -8.42 2.83
C LEU A 502 54.47 -9.61 3.54
N LEU A 503 54.64 -9.69 4.87
CA LEU A 503 54.18 -10.84 5.68
C LEU A 503 52.71 -10.69 6.18
N VAL A 504 52.27 -9.48 6.44
CA VAL A 504 50.95 -9.21 7.03
C VAL A 504 49.91 -8.79 5.99
N GLY A 505 50.34 -8.35 4.81
CA GLY A 505 49.50 -7.79 3.77
C GLY A 505 49.43 -6.25 3.82
N LYS A 506 48.68 -5.66 2.87
CA LYS A 506 48.64 -4.20 2.67
C LYS A 506 47.70 -3.47 3.62
N LYS A 507 46.84 -4.17 4.37
CA LYS A 507 45.85 -3.56 5.26
C LYS A 507 46.29 -3.68 6.72
N VAL A 508 46.23 -2.58 7.46
CA VAL A 508 46.53 -2.54 8.89
C VAL A 508 45.54 -3.45 9.64
N GLY A 509 46.02 -4.27 10.58
CA GLY A 509 45.21 -5.21 11.34
C GLY A 509 45.15 -6.64 10.77
N GLU A 510 45.67 -6.90 9.57
CA GLU A 510 45.83 -8.27 9.05
C GLU A 510 47.03 -8.94 9.74
N GLY A 511 46.84 -9.83 10.72
CA GLY A 511 47.92 -10.54 11.39
C GLY A 511 48.63 -11.57 10.48
N VAL A 512 49.79 -12.09 10.92
CA VAL A 512 50.58 -13.08 10.21
C VAL A 512 49.96 -14.50 10.35
N PHE A 513 49.43 -14.79 11.52
CA PHE A 513 48.81 -16.09 11.83
C PHE A 513 47.30 -15.97 11.87
N GLY A 514 46.60 -16.88 11.24
CA GLY A 514 45.13 -16.88 11.22
C GLY A 514 44.56 -18.27 11.37
N VAL A 515 43.35 -18.33 11.92
CA VAL A 515 42.54 -19.55 12.08
C VAL A 515 41.55 -19.59 10.91
N SER A 516 41.69 -20.60 10.05
CA SER A 516 40.74 -20.80 8.96
C SER A 516 39.50 -21.54 9.44
N PHE A 517 38.35 -21.12 8.94
CA PHE A 517 37.06 -21.68 9.32
C PHE A 517 36.13 -21.88 8.13
N LYS A 518 35.10 -22.71 8.33
CA LYS A 518 33.96 -22.86 7.44
C LYS A 518 32.68 -22.83 8.25
N VAL A 519 31.67 -22.15 7.72
CA VAL A 519 30.29 -22.13 8.23
C VAL A 519 29.39 -22.65 7.12
N LYS A 520 28.65 -23.75 7.35
CA LYS A 520 27.80 -24.37 6.35
C LYS A 520 26.52 -24.90 6.98
N GLY A 521 25.42 -24.80 6.25
CA GLY A 521 24.13 -25.37 6.67
C GLY A 521 22.96 -24.43 6.43
N PRO A 522 21.73 -24.89 6.68
CA PRO A 522 20.55 -24.01 6.67
C PRO A 522 20.60 -23.02 7.83
N LEU A 523 19.97 -21.86 7.68
CA LEU A 523 19.95 -20.74 8.66
C LEU A 523 19.67 -21.17 10.10
N LYS A 524 18.81 -22.17 10.30
CA LYS A 524 18.43 -22.70 11.63
C LYS A 524 19.40 -23.73 12.19
N LYS A 525 20.34 -24.27 11.38
CA LYS A 525 21.26 -25.33 11.79
C LYS A 525 22.62 -25.14 11.09
N LEU A 526 23.35 -24.11 11.51
CA LEU A 526 24.68 -23.82 10.99
C LEU A 526 25.74 -24.71 11.69
N GLU A 527 26.56 -25.38 10.88
CA GLU A 527 27.73 -26.11 11.34
C GLU A 527 28.98 -25.28 11.12
N THR A 528 29.80 -25.18 12.15
CA THR A 528 31.05 -24.43 12.13
C THR A 528 32.20 -25.36 12.34
N THR A 529 33.18 -25.31 11.44
CA THR A 529 34.41 -26.12 11.53
C THR A 529 35.64 -25.21 11.45
N VAL A 530 36.65 -25.57 12.20
CA VAL A 530 37.97 -24.90 12.22
C VAL A 530 39.02 -25.87 11.69
N ASN A 531 39.94 -25.34 10.87
CA ASN A 531 41.05 -26.17 10.33
C ASN A 531 42.33 -25.91 11.11
N PRO A 532 42.74 -26.82 12.00
CA PRO A 532 43.94 -26.67 12.84
C PRO A 532 45.24 -26.66 12.06
N LEU A 533 45.34 -27.33 10.92
CA LEU A 533 46.54 -27.30 10.09
C LEU A 533 46.84 -25.95 9.46
N LYS A 534 45.80 -25.15 9.22
CA LYS A 534 45.94 -23.79 8.71
C LYS A 534 46.14 -22.74 9.79
N THR A 535 45.92 -23.07 11.05
CA THR A 535 46.02 -22.13 12.16
C THR A 535 47.46 -21.78 12.54
N LEU A 536 48.43 -22.60 12.18
CA LEU A 536 49.85 -22.43 12.50
C LEU A 536 50.67 -21.88 11.32
N THR A 537 50.07 -21.71 10.15
CA THR A 537 50.79 -21.23 8.96
C THR A 537 50.59 -19.73 8.77
N PRO A 538 51.67 -18.99 8.39
CA PRO A 538 51.51 -17.58 8.05
C PRO A 538 50.47 -17.38 6.95
N ARG A 539 49.66 -16.34 7.07
CA ARG A 539 48.55 -16.10 6.17
C ARG A 539 48.93 -15.98 4.68
N PHE A 540 50.10 -15.38 4.37
CA PHE A 540 50.55 -15.26 2.99
C PHE A 540 50.85 -16.61 2.34
N ILE A 541 51.39 -17.57 3.10
CA ILE A 541 51.68 -18.97 2.64
C ILE A 541 50.34 -19.65 2.35
N THR A 542 49.35 -19.55 3.25
CA THR A 542 48.01 -20.09 3.03
C THR A 542 47.35 -19.50 1.79
N ARG A 543 47.42 -18.20 1.56
CA ARG A 543 46.91 -17.55 0.34
C ARG A 543 47.62 -18.04 -0.92
N THR A 544 48.93 -18.22 -0.89
CA THR A 544 49.72 -18.74 -2.04
C THR A 544 49.32 -20.17 -2.37
N LEU A 545 49.18 -21.04 -1.36
CA LEU A 545 48.74 -22.42 -1.53
C LEU A 545 47.30 -22.56 -2.03
N GLU A 546 46.43 -21.64 -1.64
CA GLU A 546 45.05 -21.59 -2.13
C GLU A 546 44.96 -21.13 -3.59
N LYS A 547 45.83 -20.22 -4.02
CA LYS A 547 45.93 -19.79 -5.43
C LYS A 547 46.47 -20.93 -6.33
N ILE A 548 47.48 -21.66 -5.86
CA ILE A 548 48.06 -22.83 -6.61
C ILE A 548 47.02 -23.94 -6.77
N LYS A 549 46.12 -24.13 -5.81
CA LYS A 549 45.06 -25.17 -5.91
C LYS A 549 43.86 -24.75 -6.80
N LYS A 550 43.74 -23.47 -7.14
CA LYS A 550 42.69 -22.96 -8.04
C LYS A 550 43.10 -22.97 -9.53
N ASN A 551 44.39 -23.08 -9.83
CA ASN A 551 44.94 -23.33 -11.15
C ASN A 551 45.19 -24.84 -11.33
#